data_ce734c853355ef8431390344102b2abb
#
_entry.id   ce734c853355ef8431390344102b2abb
#
_cell.length_a   1.000
_cell.length_b   1.000
_cell.length_c   1.000
_cell.angle_alpha   90.00
_cell.angle_beta   90.00
_cell.angle_gamma   90.00
#
_symmetry.space_group_name_H-M   'P 1'
#
loop_
_entity.id
_entity.type
_entity.pdbx_description
1 polymer ?
#
loop_
_entity_poly.entity_id
_entity_poly.type
_entity_poly.pdbx_seq_one_letter_code
_entity_poly.pdbx_strand_id
1 'polypeptide(L)'
;YEPSAFSWGSDVYIDKDEVFNIGYQNPEQGKYVAYLWMHEIGHALGLKHPFDEENASGDVAAPPYLQGDEDTTKWTLMSYNESPNEFYLKYSPLDIAALQYLYGVNKKTRTGDDVYIFNENEPNFIWDGSGNDTIDASSSSESVTIFLKPGYHGFKGLTKKYELITAPGQITVNFGTEIENLVGSDQTDVLTGNELNNLITG
;
A
#
# COMPACT_ATOMS: atom_id res chain seq x y z
N TYR A 1 -10.27 -20.54 -22.86
CA TYR A 1 -10.06 -20.43 -21.41
C TYR A 1 -11.07 -19.40 -20.93
N GLU A 2 -12.02 -19.80 -20.13
CA GLU A 2 -12.96 -18.85 -19.51
C GLU A 2 -12.35 -18.40 -18.18
N PRO A 3 -12.32 -17.09 -17.89
CA PRO A 3 -11.76 -16.61 -16.64
C PRO A 3 -12.67 -16.97 -15.46
N SER A 4 -12.09 -17.34 -14.33
CA SER A 4 -12.83 -17.65 -13.08
C SER A 4 -13.60 -16.45 -12.54
N ALA A 5 -13.12 -15.23 -12.85
CA ALA A 5 -13.78 -13.98 -12.55
C ALA A 5 -13.26 -12.88 -13.49
N PHE A 6 -14.00 -11.80 -13.64
CA PHE A 6 -13.57 -10.58 -14.33
C PHE A 6 -14.41 -9.38 -13.87
N SER A 7 -13.88 -8.19 -14.05
CA SER A 7 -14.65 -6.96 -13.86
C SER A 7 -14.89 -6.24 -15.19
N TRP A 8 -16.04 -5.57 -15.30
CA TRP A 8 -16.40 -4.73 -16.43
C TRP A 8 -16.97 -3.41 -15.92
N GLY A 9 -16.21 -2.34 -16.05
CA GLY A 9 -16.54 -1.08 -15.40
C GLY A 9 -16.55 -1.25 -13.87
N SER A 10 -17.68 -0.97 -13.24
CA SER A 10 -17.89 -1.15 -11.80
C SER A 10 -18.54 -2.48 -11.41
N ASP A 11 -18.80 -3.35 -12.38
CA ASP A 11 -19.47 -4.63 -12.14
C ASP A 11 -18.43 -5.75 -12.04
N VAL A 12 -18.63 -6.66 -11.08
CA VAL A 12 -17.80 -7.84 -10.86
C VAL A 12 -18.57 -9.08 -11.23
N TYR A 13 -17.99 -9.92 -12.10
CA TYR A 13 -18.54 -11.17 -12.56
C TYR A 13 -17.70 -12.34 -12.04
N ILE A 14 -18.32 -13.29 -11.39
CA ILE A 14 -17.66 -14.48 -10.86
C ILE A 14 -18.27 -15.70 -11.53
N ASP A 15 -17.45 -16.59 -12.08
CA ASP A 15 -17.93 -17.84 -12.67
C ASP A 15 -18.56 -18.72 -11.59
N LYS A 16 -19.85 -18.96 -11.74
CA LYS A 16 -20.65 -19.73 -10.82
C LYS A 16 -20.20 -21.19 -10.72
N ASP A 17 -19.72 -21.79 -11.82
CA ASP A 17 -19.41 -23.21 -11.86
C ASP A 17 -18.02 -23.48 -11.27
N GLU A 18 -17.06 -22.58 -11.45
CA GLU A 18 -15.79 -22.59 -10.71
C GLU A 18 -15.99 -22.26 -9.24
N VAL A 19 -16.81 -21.26 -8.94
CA VAL A 19 -17.22 -20.87 -7.59
C VAL A 19 -17.74 -22.07 -6.79
N PHE A 20 -18.53 -22.95 -7.42
CA PHE A 20 -19.08 -24.11 -6.75
C PHE A 20 -18.02 -25.19 -6.44
N ASN A 21 -17.05 -25.36 -7.33
CA ASN A 21 -16.02 -26.39 -7.20
C ASN A 21 -14.91 -26.06 -6.19
N ILE A 22 -14.67 -24.78 -5.91
CA ILE A 22 -13.55 -24.32 -5.06
C ILE A 22 -14.05 -23.75 -3.71
N GLY A 23 -15.35 -23.82 -3.42
CA GLY A 23 -15.92 -23.33 -2.15
C GLY A 23 -16.02 -21.79 -2.07
N TYR A 24 -16.24 -21.11 -3.17
CA TYR A 24 -16.32 -19.66 -3.30
C TYR A 24 -17.48 -18.97 -2.56
N GLN A 25 -18.37 -19.73 -1.98
CA GLN A 25 -19.55 -19.19 -1.29
C GLN A 25 -19.19 -18.42 0.00
N ASN A 26 -17.99 -18.64 0.55
CA ASN A 26 -17.50 -17.95 1.73
C ASN A 26 -16.06 -17.50 1.48
N PRO A 27 -15.83 -16.23 1.08
CA PRO A 27 -14.49 -15.67 1.02
C PRO A 27 -13.94 -15.51 2.45
N GLU A 28 -13.16 -16.48 2.89
CA GLU A 28 -12.47 -16.46 4.17
C GLU A 28 -11.01 -16.11 3.98
N GLN A 29 -10.43 -15.40 4.95
CA GLN A 29 -9.00 -15.14 4.96
C GLN A 29 -8.22 -16.46 4.84
N GLY A 30 -7.17 -16.46 4.03
CA GLY A 30 -6.36 -17.64 3.75
C GLY A 30 -6.85 -18.53 2.61
N LYS A 31 -8.00 -18.21 2.00
CA LYS A 31 -8.49 -18.92 0.82
C LYS A 31 -8.30 -18.14 -0.45
N TYR A 32 -7.97 -18.81 -1.55
CA TYR A 32 -7.80 -18.19 -2.87
C TYR A 32 -9.02 -17.34 -3.29
N VAL A 33 -10.22 -17.77 -2.92
CA VAL A 33 -11.44 -17.01 -3.16
C VAL A 33 -11.42 -15.60 -2.55
N ALA A 34 -10.78 -15.42 -1.40
CA ALA A 34 -10.62 -14.11 -0.78
C ALA A 34 -9.82 -13.18 -1.67
N TYR A 35 -8.68 -13.68 -2.20
CA TYR A 35 -7.85 -12.99 -3.17
C TYR A 35 -8.66 -12.63 -4.43
N LEU A 36 -9.34 -13.60 -5.03
CA LEU A 36 -10.11 -13.41 -6.26
C LEU A 36 -11.15 -12.27 -6.11
N TRP A 37 -11.96 -12.32 -5.02
CA TRP A 37 -12.93 -11.26 -4.76
C TRP A 37 -12.31 -9.89 -4.58
N MET A 38 -11.25 -9.80 -3.80
CA MET A 38 -10.56 -8.53 -3.56
C MET A 38 -9.89 -7.99 -4.82
N HIS A 39 -9.34 -8.88 -5.67
CA HIS A 39 -8.75 -8.56 -6.96
C HIS A 39 -9.78 -7.93 -7.89
N GLU A 40 -10.90 -8.61 -8.13
CA GLU A 40 -11.95 -8.11 -9.03
C GLU A 40 -12.63 -6.84 -8.50
N ILE A 41 -12.83 -6.73 -7.19
CA ILE A 41 -13.30 -5.47 -6.58
C ILE A 41 -12.25 -4.36 -6.78
N GLY A 42 -10.97 -4.67 -6.73
CA GLY A 42 -9.89 -3.74 -7.05
C GLY A 42 -10.02 -3.14 -8.44
N HIS A 43 -10.29 -3.99 -9.45
CA HIS A 43 -10.57 -3.51 -10.80
C HIS A 43 -11.82 -2.63 -10.87
N ALA A 44 -12.90 -3.04 -10.23
CA ALA A 44 -14.13 -2.24 -10.18
C ALA A 44 -13.92 -0.88 -9.49
N LEU A 45 -12.92 -0.76 -8.61
CA LEU A 45 -12.49 0.48 -7.97
C LEU A 45 -11.45 1.26 -8.80
N GLY A 46 -11.05 0.78 -9.98
CA GLY A 46 -10.15 1.48 -10.90
C GLY A 46 -8.67 1.10 -10.75
N LEU A 47 -8.34 0.06 -9.97
CA LEU A 47 -6.98 -0.49 -9.96
C LEU A 47 -6.74 -1.31 -11.23
N LYS A 48 -5.51 -1.29 -11.73
CA LYS A 48 -5.07 -2.06 -12.89
C LYS A 48 -4.05 -3.12 -12.47
N HIS A 49 -3.80 -4.09 -13.34
CA HIS A 49 -2.67 -4.98 -13.15
C HIS A 49 -1.35 -4.19 -13.12
N PRO A 50 -0.37 -4.60 -12.27
CA PRO A 50 0.90 -3.90 -12.15
C PRO A 50 1.91 -4.23 -13.24
N PHE A 51 1.59 -5.16 -14.16
CA PHE A 51 2.45 -5.68 -15.22
C PHE A 51 1.87 -5.40 -16.62
N ASP A 52 2.69 -5.65 -17.67
CA ASP A 52 2.28 -5.55 -19.06
C ASP A 52 1.50 -6.81 -19.49
N GLU A 53 0.29 -6.61 -19.99
CA GLU A 53 -0.61 -7.67 -20.45
C GLU A 53 -0.59 -7.86 -21.96
N GLU A 54 0.55 -7.71 -22.64
CA GLU A 54 0.65 -7.78 -24.11
C GLU A 54 -0.08 -8.98 -24.78
N ASN A 55 -0.56 -9.96 -24.00
CA ASN A 55 -1.20 -11.18 -24.50
C ASN A 55 -2.62 -11.44 -23.96
N ALA A 56 -3.18 -10.56 -23.15
CA ALA A 56 -4.54 -10.69 -22.64
C ALA A 56 -5.49 -9.73 -23.39
N SER A 57 -6.34 -10.29 -24.20
CA SER A 57 -7.53 -9.70 -24.85
C SER A 57 -7.81 -8.19 -24.62
N GLY A 58 -7.13 -7.31 -25.32
CA GLY A 58 -7.68 -6.01 -25.72
C GLY A 58 -7.54 -4.82 -24.80
N ASP A 59 -7.42 -4.97 -23.49
CA ASP A 59 -7.22 -3.87 -22.53
C ASP A 59 -5.78 -3.90 -21.99
N VAL A 60 -4.86 -3.37 -22.78
CA VAL A 60 -3.46 -3.23 -22.33
C VAL A 60 -3.40 -2.18 -21.23
N ALA A 61 -3.10 -2.59 -20.01
CA ALA A 61 -2.83 -1.67 -18.93
C ALA A 61 -1.67 -0.73 -19.32
N ALA A 62 -1.91 0.58 -19.27
CA ALA A 62 -0.86 1.54 -19.60
C ALA A 62 0.23 1.58 -18.50
N PRO A 63 1.51 1.80 -18.85
CA PRO A 63 2.56 2.00 -17.85
C PRO A 63 2.25 3.21 -16.94
N PRO A 64 2.90 3.34 -15.76
CA PRO A 64 4.05 2.56 -15.31
C PRO A 64 3.66 1.19 -14.76
N TYR A 65 4.61 0.23 -14.79
CA TYR A 65 4.49 -1.11 -14.21
C TYR A 65 5.40 -1.26 -13.01
N LEU A 66 5.02 -2.14 -12.07
CA LEU A 66 5.90 -2.56 -10.99
C LEU A 66 7.01 -3.48 -11.53
N GLN A 67 8.12 -3.55 -10.83
CA GLN A 67 9.29 -4.29 -11.26
C GLN A 67 9.74 -5.29 -10.19
N GLY A 68 10.15 -6.49 -10.64
CA GLY A 68 10.76 -7.49 -9.78
C GLY A 68 9.88 -7.85 -8.57
N ASP A 69 10.44 -7.75 -7.38
CA ASP A 69 9.80 -8.17 -6.13
C ASP A 69 8.60 -7.28 -5.70
N GLU A 70 8.40 -6.13 -6.35
CA GLU A 70 7.20 -5.30 -6.11
C GLU A 70 5.96 -5.84 -6.82
N ASP A 71 6.13 -6.57 -7.92
CA ASP A 71 5.02 -7.24 -8.61
C ASP A 71 4.69 -8.57 -7.91
N THR A 72 4.17 -8.49 -6.70
CA THR A 72 3.71 -9.63 -5.90
C THR A 72 2.49 -9.26 -5.06
N THR A 73 1.71 -10.26 -4.64
CA THR A 73 0.53 -10.07 -3.78
C THR A 73 0.86 -9.49 -2.39
N LYS A 74 2.10 -9.55 -1.97
CA LYS A 74 2.58 -8.83 -0.78
C LYS A 74 2.35 -7.32 -0.88
N TRP A 75 2.56 -6.75 -2.07
CA TRP A 75 2.52 -5.31 -2.31
C TRP A 75 1.26 -4.82 -3.00
N THR A 76 0.67 -5.63 -3.88
CA THR A 76 -0.58 -5.33 -4.58
C THR A 76 -1.35 -6.60 -4.89
N LEU A 77 -2.62 -6.66 -4.52
CA LEU A 77 -3.50 -7.78 -4.88
C LEU A 77 -3.80 -7.85 -6.38
N MET A 78 -3.42 -6.82 -7.14
CA MET A 78 -3.56 -6.82 -8.60
C MET A 78 -2.46 -7.63 -9.32
N SER A 79 -1.44 -8.12 -8.59
CA SER A 79 -0.40 -9.01 -9.12
C SER A 79 -0.89 -10.45 -9.22
N TYR A 80 -0.41 -11.17 -10.23
CA TYR A 80 -0.59 -12.62 -10.36
C TYR A 80 0.55 -13.44 -9.71
N ASN A 81 1.57 -12.75 -9.18
CA ASN A 81 2.67 -13.39 -8.48
C ASN A 81 2.32 -13.52 -6.98
N GLU A 82 1.85 -14.69 -6.59
CA GLU A 82 1.45 -15.01 -5.22
C GLU A 82 2.68 -15.17 -4.31
N SER A 83 3.06 -14.12 -3.60
CA SER A 83 4.17 -14.15 -2.64
C SER A 83 3.98 -13.11 -1.53
N PRO A 84 3.94 -13.50 -0.25
CA PRO A 84 3.79 -14.87 0.23
C PRO A 84 2.46 -15.47 -0.23
N ASN A 85 2.39 -16.80 -0.26
CA ASN A 85 1.19 -17.53 -0.66
C ASN A 85 0.12 -17.48 0.44
N GLU A 86 -0.27 -16.26 0.81
CA GLU A 86 -1.26 -15.95 1.83
C GLU A 86 -2.33 -15.03 1.23
N PHE A 87 -3.58 -15.43 1.35
CA PHE A 87 -4.72 -14.71 0.80
C PHE A 87 -5.47 -13.94 1.89
N TYR A 88 -5.32 -12.62 1.89
CA TYR A 88 -5.96 -11.75 2.85
C TYR A 88 -7.24 -11.13 2.29
N LEU A 89 -8.25 -10.94 3.16
CA LEU A 89 -9.42 -10.12 2.87
C LEU A 89 -9.14 -8.63 3.15
N LYS A 90 -8.03 -8.13 2.62
CA LYS A 90 -7.61 -6.72 2.72
C LYS A 90 -6.69 -6.37 1.57
N TYR A 91 -6.73 -5.14 1.14
CA TYR A 91 -5.78 -4.61 0.16
C TYR A 91 -4.36 -4.55 0.71
N SER A 92 -3.40 -4.76 -0.17
CA SER A 92 -1.98 -4.64 0.10
C SER A 92 -1.54 -3.16 0.11
N PRO A 93 -0.35 -2.82 0.61
CA PRO A 93 0.04 -1.43 0.82
C PRO A 93 -0.03 -0.53 -0.41
N LEU A 94 0.36 -1.02 -1.60
CA LEU A 94 0.31 -0.21 -2.83
C LEU A 94 -1.12 -0.04 -3.35
N ASP A 95 -2.01 -1.02 -3.13
CA ASP A 95 -3.43 -0.87 -3.44
C ASP A 95 -4.06 0.23 -2.59
N ILE A 96 -3.77 0.25 -1.28
CA ILE A 96 -4.24 1.29 -0.36
C ILE A 96 -3.74 2.66 -0.81
N ALA A 97 -2.46 2.78 -1.16
CA ALA A 97 -1.88 4.04 -1.64
C ALA A 97 -2.57 4.53 -2.92
N ALA A 98 -2.81 3.63 -3.88
CA ALA A 98 -3.51 3.94 -5.12
C ALA A 98 -4.97 4.35 -4.89
N LEU A 99 -5.70 3.61 -4.04
CA LEU A 99 -7.09 3.94 -3.69
C LEU A 99 -7.19 5.29 -2.94
N GLN A 100 -6.25 5.59 -2.06
CA GLN A 100 -6.20 6.90 -1.40
C GLN A 100 -5.86 8.04 -2.36
N TYR A 101 -5.02 7.78 -3.36
CA TYR A 101 -4.78 8.75 -4.44
C TYR A 101 -6.05 9.03 -5.26
N LEU A 102 -6.84 7.99 -5.58
CA LEU A 102 -8.06 8.12 -6.38
C LEU A 102 -9.24 8.74 -5.60
N TYR A 103 -9.41 8.34 -4.34
CA TYR A 103 -10.64 8.63 -3.58
C TYR A 103 -10.42 9.45 -2.30
N GLY A 104 -9.18 9.69 -1.93
CA GLY A 104 -8.83 10.28 -0.64
C GLY A 104 -8.87 9.30 0.52
N VAL A 105 -8.38 9.75 1.69
CA VAL A 105 -8.36 8.94 2.91
C VAL A 105 -9.73 8.95 3.58
N ASN A 106 -10.11 7.84 4.21
CA ASN A 106 -11.30 7.79 5.05
C ASN A 106 -11.02 8.45 6.41
N LYS A 107 -11.48 9.68 6.59
CA LYS A 107 -11.29 10.47 7.82
C LYS A 107 -11.95 9.88 9.08
N LYS A 108 -12.66 8.75 8.97
CA LYS A 108 -13.24 8.01 10.10
C LYS A 108 -12.44 6.77 10.49
N THR A 109 -11.32 6.53 9.84
CA THR A 109 -10.41 5.41 10.14
C THR A 109 -9.22 5.96 10.91
N ARG A 110 -8.84 5.31 12.02
CA ARG A 110 -7.76 5.79 12.89
C ARG A 110 -7.97 7.27 13.24
N THR A 111 -8.83 7.55 14.18
CA THR A 111 -9.23 8.92 14.55
C THR A 111 -8.65 9.35 15.90
N GLY A 112 -7.77 8.54 16.48
CA GLY A 112 -7.08 8.82 17.72
C GLY A 112 -5.74 9.51 17.46
N ASP A 113 -5.05 9.84 18.53
CA ASP A 113 -3.67 10.30 18.49
C ASP A 113 -2.77 9.06 18.40
N ASP A 114 -2.37 8.69 17.20
CA ASP A 114 -1.64 7.45 16.92
C ASP A 114 -0.11 7.69 16.84
N VAL A 115 0.67 6.68 17.24
CA VAL A 115 2.13 6.71 17.13
C VAL A 115 2.61 5.61 16.19
N TYR A 116 3.23 6.02 15.10
CA TYR A 116 3.81 5.19 14.06
C TYR A 116 5.31 5.00 14.30
N ILE A 117 5.68 3.87 14.88
CA ILE A 117 7.11 3.56 15.12
C ILE A 117 7.78 3.20 13.79
N PHE A 118 8.84 3.93 13.44
CA PHE A 118 9.63 3.65 12.26
C PHE A 118 10.36 2.31 12.40
N ASN A 119 10.11 1.39 11.47
CA ASN A 119 10.81 0.12 11.37
C ASN A 119 11.91 0.21 10.31
N GLU A 120 13.16 0.19 10.73
CA GLU A 120 14.32 0.29 9.84
C GLU A 120 14.59 -0.94 8.98
N ASN A 121 13.92 -2.08 9.26
CA ASN A 121 14.11 -3.36 8.59
C ASN A 121 12.98 -3.74 7.63
N GLU A 122 11.90 -2.95 7.62
CA GLU A 122 10.74 -3.14 6.75
C GLU A 122 10.35 -1.80 6.11
N PRO A 123 9.63 -1.80 5.00
CA PRO A 123 9.02 -0.58 4.50
C PRO A 123 7.84 -0.15 5.39
N ASN A 124 7.73 1.15 5.57
CA ASN A 124 6.71 1.77 6.40
C ASN A 124 5.71 2.52 5.51
N PHE A 125 4.46 2.06 5.47
CA PHE A 125 3.37 2.76 4.80
C PHE A 125 2.43 3.35 5.85
N ILE A 126 2.43 4.67 5.98
CA ILE A 126 1.64 5.41 6.96
C ILE A 126 0.37 5.92 6.30
N TRP A 127 -0.77 5.56 6.86
CA TRP A 127 -2.07 6.10 6.46
C TRP A 127 -2.95 6.26 7.70
N ASP A 128 -3.52 7.44 7.82
CA ASP A 128 -4.31 7.89 8.95
C ASP A 128 -5.49 8.75 8.49
N GLY A 129 -6.57 8.69 9.22
CA GLY A 129 -7.78 9.45 8.92
C GLY A 129 -7.82 10.81 9.60
N SER A 130 -7.45 10.90 10.85
CA SER A 130 -7.43 12.13 11.63
C SER A 130 -6.93 11.87 13.05
N GLY A 131 -6.31 12.84 13.65
CA GLY A 131 -5.79 12.77 15.01
C GLY A 131 -4.79 13.90 15.26
N ASN A 132 -3.94 13.69 16.24
CA ASN A 132 -2.70 14.42 16.42
C ASN A 132 -1.57 13.38 16.47
N ASP A 133 -1.11 13.00 15.29
CA ASP A 133 -0.37 11.77 15.03
C ASP A 133 1.13 12.00 15.01
N THR A 134 1.89 10.97 15.35
CA THR A 134 3.34 11.04 15.48
C THR A 134 4.01 9.94 14.67
N ILE A 135 4.99 10.28 13.86
CA ILE A 135 6.00 9.33 13.38
C ILE A 135 7.18 9.37 14.36
N ASP A 136 7.51 8.22 14.92
CA ASP A 136 8.60 8.07 15.91
C ASP A 136 9.72 7.21 15.35
N ALA A 137 10.86 7.83 15.05
CA ALA A 137 12.09 7.19 14.59
C ALA A 137 13.18 7.15 15.67
N SER A 138 12.86 7.43 16.94
CA SER A 138 13.83 7.49 18.03
C SER A 138 14.60 6.18 18.27
N SER A 139 14.03 5.05 17.84
CA SER A 139 14.66 3.73 17.91
C SER A 139 15.55 3.37 16.72
N SER A 140 15.65 4.23 15.70
CA SER A 140 16.49 3.97 14.53
C SER A 140 17.96 3.95 14.92
N SER A 141 18.70 2.94 14.43
CA SER A 141 20.13 2.80 14.65
C SER A 141 20.98 3.70 13.74
N GLU A 142 20.39 4.24 12.70
CA GLU A 142 21.03 5.17 11.74
C GLU A 142 20.21 6.47 11.63
N SER A 143 20.81 7.49 11.05
CA SER A 143 20.12 8.70 10.59
C SER A 143 18.87 8.38 9.79
N VAL A 144 17.88 9.26 9.81
CA VAL A 144 16.68 9.14 8.99
C VAL A 144 16.44 10.39 8.16
N THR A 145 15.87 10.22 6.99
CA THR A 145 15.31 11.29 6.16
C THR A 145 13.81 11.06 6.08
N ILE A 146 13.01 11.88 6.76
CA ILE A 146 11.55 11.71 6.84
C ILE A 146 10.82 12.98 6.45
N PHE A 147 9.76 12.82 5.65
CA PHE A 147 8.87 13.88 5.20
C PHE A 147 7.46 13.61 5.73
N LEU A 148 6.85 14.56 6.44
CA LEU A 148 5.45 14.46 6.86
C LEU A 148 4.47 14.76 5.71
N LYS A 149 4.94 15.29 4.61
CA LYS A 149 4.09 15.66 3.48
C LYS A 149 3.53 14.43 2.76
N PRO A 150 2.19 14.33 2.59
CA PRO A 150 1.55 13.21 1.90
C PRO A 150 2.09 12.98 0.48
N GLY A 151 2.32 11.72 0.12
CA GLY A 151 2.88 11.30 -1.17
C GLY A 151 4.41 11.40 -1.26
N TYR A 152 5.10 11.81 -0.19
CA TYR A 152 6.55 11.85 -0.14
C TYR A 152 7.12 10.58 0.48
N HIS A 153 8.33 10.23 0.04
CA HIS A 153 9.04 9.02 0.43
C HIS A 153 10.33 9.36 1.16
N GLY A 154 10.40 8.99 2.43
CA GLY A 154 11.60 9.05 3.25
C GLY A 154 12.35 7.71 3.28
N PHE A 155 13.46 7.67 3.98
CA PHE A 155 14.32 6.49 4.06
C PHE A 155 15.28 6.54 5.25
N LYS A 156 15.78 5.38 5.63
CA LYS A 156 16.89 5.24 6.57
C LYS A 156 18.19 5.77 5.94
N GLY A 157 18.88 6.66 6.65
CA GLY A 157 20.11 7.33 6.21
C GLY A 157 19.89 8.75 5.68
N LEU A 158 20.98 9.42 5.31
CA LEU A 158 20.99 10.76 4.70
C LEU A 158 21.06 10.71 3.17
N THR A 159 21.35 9.56 2.62
CA THR A 159 21.43 9.32 1.17
C THR A 159 20.55 8.13 0.81
N LYS A 160 19.68 8.32 -0.16
CA LYS A 160 18.78 7.26 -0.65
C LYS A 160 19.61 6.11 -1.22
N LYS A 161 19.43 4.91 -0.66
CA LYS A 161 20.12 3.69 -1.08
C LYS A 161 19.29 2.83 -2.05
N TYR A 162 17.97 2.93 -1.97
CA TYR A 162 17.04 2.12 -2.75
C TYR A 162 16.07 3.00 -3.53
N GLU A 163 15.80 2.63 -4.75
CA GLU A 163 14.80 3.32 -5.57
C GLU A 163 13.36 2.89 -5.21
N LEU A 164 13.18 1.64 -4.80
CA LEU A 164 11.87 1.08 -4.48
C LEU A 164 11.40 1.55 -3.11
N ILE A 165 10.16 2.00 -3.03
CA ILE A 165 9.51 2.43 -1.77
C ILE A 165 9.14 1.25 -0.86
N THR A 166 9.20 0.04 -1.39
CA THR A 166 8.98 -1.23 -0.70
C THR A 166 10.25 -1.84 -0.09
N ALA A 167 11.39 -1.17 -0.27
CA ALA A 167 12.66 -1.63 0.32
C ALA A 167 12.70 -1.39 1.84
N PRO A 168 13.50 -2.17 2.58
CA PRO A 168 13.67 -1.98 4.02
C PRO A 168 14.09 -0.55 4.39
N GLY A 169 13.50 -0.02 5.44
CA GLY A 169 13.80 1.31 5.94
C GLY A 169 13.29 2.46 5.05
N GLN A 170 12.46 2.18 4.05
CA GLN A 170 11.71 3.23 3.36
C GLN A 170 10.47 3.60 4.19
N ILE A 171 10.03 4.86 4.09
CA ILE A 171 8.81 5.35 4.74
C ILE A 171 8.01 6.23 3.79
N THR A 172 6.74 5.94 3.65
CA THR A 172 5.80 6.68 2.81
C THR A 172 4.63 7.15 3.63
N VAL A 173 4.41 8.46 3.68
CA VAL A 173 3.15 9.04 4.16
C VAL A 173 2.18 9.03 2.97
N ASN A 174 1.14 8.20 3.06
CA ASN A 174 0.20 8.01 1.96
C ASN A 174 -0.65 9.26 1.68
N PHE A 175 -1.18 9.36 0.48
CA PHE A 175 -2.01 10.50 0.06
C PHE A 175 -3.21 10.72 0.99
N GLY A 176 -3.45 11.99 1.33
CA GLY A 176 -4.55 12.40 2.20
C GLY A 176 -4.34 12.17 3.69
N THR A 177 -3.26 11.50 4.10
CA THR A 177 -2.87 11.32 5.50
C THR A 177 -2.30 12.61 6.05
N GLU A 178 -2.71 12.97 7.27
CA GLU A 178 -2.22 14.13 8.01
C GLU A 178 -1.43 13.62 9.22
N ILE A 179 -0.17 14.04 9.37
CA ILE A 179 0.69 13.73 10.52
C ILE A 179 1.27 15.04 11.04
N GLU A 180 1.13 15.28 12.32
CA GLU A 180 1.53 16.55 12.95
C GLU A 180 2.92 16.48 13.56
N ASN A 181 3.32 15.32 14.08
CA ASN A 181 4.52 15.23 14.90
C ASN A 181 5.54 14.26 14.30
N LEU A 182 6.82 14.55 14.54
CA LEU A 182 7.93 13.74 14.08
C LEU A 182 9.05 13.75 15.11
N VAL A 183 9.45 12.56 15.53
CA VAL A 183 10.63 12.35 16.38
C VAL A 183 11.71 11.67 15.55
N GLY A 184 12.88 12.28 15.48
CA GLY A 184 14.07 11.76 14.81
C GLY A 184 14.81 10.70 15.63
N SER A 185 15.94 10.26 15.09
CA SER A 185 16.85 9.32 15.77
C SER A 185 17.83 10.05 16.71
N ASP A 186 18.70 9.30 17.38
CA ASP A 186 19.83 9.86 18.13
C ASP A 186 21.00 10.30 17.22
N GLN A 187 20.83 10.25 15.89
CA GLN A 187 21.83 10.59 14.89
C GLN A 187 21.49 11.93 14.21
N THR A 188 22.28 12.34 13.24
CA THR A 188 21.96 13.51 12.42
C THR A 188 20.87 13.15 11.41
N ASP A 189 19.73 13.82 11.47
CA ASP A 189 18.56 13.52 10.64
C ASP A 189 18.24 14.65 9.65
N VAL A 190 17.43 14.31 8.64
CA VAL A 190 16.72 15.28 7.79
C VAL A 190 15.22 15.10 8.00
N LEU A 191 14.63 16.02 8.76
CA LEU A 191 13.23 15.99 9.16
C LEU A 191 12.48 17.15 8.51
N THR A 192 11.43 16.84 7.77
CA THR A 192 10.66 17.84 7.02
C THR A 192 9.18 17.75 7.37
N GLY A 193 8.61 18.86 7.82
CA GLY A 193 7.18 18.98 8.12
C GLY A 193 6.29 19.06 6.89
N ASN A 194 5.03 19.34 7.14
CA ASN A 194 3.98 19.58 6.15
C ASN A 194 3.31 20.95 6.40
N GLU A 195 2.18 21.21 5.77
CA GLU A 195 1.44 22.48 5.89
C GLU A 195 0.70 22.66 7.23
N LEU A 196 0.72 21.65 8.11
CA LEU A 196 0.06 21.70 9.43
C LEU A 196 0.98 22.35 10.49
N ASN A 197 0.46 22.52 11.70
CA ASN A 197 1.29 22.87 12.85
C ASN A 197 2.07 21.64 13.29
N ASN A 198 3.38 21.62 13.03
CA ASN A 198 4.22 20.47 13.32
C ASN A 198 5.01 20.64 14.62
N LEU A 199 5.15 19.55 15.38
CA LEU A 199 6.15 19.39 16.43
C LEU A 199 7.22 18.41 15.94
N ILE A 200 8.43 18.92 15.69
CA ILE A 200 9.56 18.13 15.21
C ILE A 200 10.66 18.15 16.26
N THR A 201 11.07 16.95 16.68
CA THR A 201 12.17 16.75 17.63
C THR A 201 13.25 15.88 16.97
N GLY A 202 14.49 16.33 17.00
CA GLY A 202 15.66 15.61 16.51
C GLY A 202 16.62 15.28 17.63
#